data_c7dd31f322c4df0eb0cd5130492204dc
#
_entry.id   c7dd31f322c4df0eb0cd5130492204dc
#
_cell.length_a   1.000
_cell.length_b   1.000
_cell.length_c   1.000
_cell.angle_alpha   90.00
_cell.angle_beta   90.00
_cell.angle_gamma   90.00
#
_symmetry.space_group_name_H-M   'P 1'
#
loop_
_entity.id
_entity.type
_entity.pdbx_description
1 polymer ?
#
loop_
_entity_poly.entity_id
_entity_poly.type
_entity_poly.pdbx_seq_one_letter_code
_entity_poly.pdbx_strand_id
1 'polypeptide(L)'
;MSILGVLLVAMFVIFMKINFFAIMKYENFIREHDEDQVTGAASLSRFLEVAPGAINRSRERGVEVAIFYTDLANFRDVNIAHGYDVGTDILREIYRILTEQFPTSVIARISGTHFAGEVPLSKAQAGFERVAQRCEALSIDETLRLRIGIYPLSYLGDDEDSRVVPEEMMHLVDLAATAMRFLAPASQEHVRFYDDELERNERIRLHVLASLDKAIEKDWLRIYYQPIVEVSTRKVAEYEALSRWVDPEFGFLTPDQFVVPLEAARMTCKMDLNILRLFGRDVKRLRKENRAVFPISFNISRTDLESGIDLFGAIEEAMRQADLPRELVHVEITESALNGSSTAMAEAIRRFHELGLEVWMDDFGSGYSSLNVLKDYDFDVIKIDMQFMSTFDERSRSIVRSVCEMARSLGIRTVAEGVETEEQFAFLERIGCTYAQGFLFSKPLPADEVLKKMEGYR
;
A
#
# COMPACT_ATOMS: atom_id res chain seq x y z
N MET A 1 -21.86 79.02 1.33
CA MET A 1 -20.68 78.14 1.54
C MET A 1 -19.53 78.74 0.70
N SER A 2 -18.37 78.97 1.32
CA SER A 2 -17.22 79.48 0.58
C SER A 2 -16.66 78.36 -0.34
N ILE A 3 -16.10 78.77 -1.48
CA ILE A 3 -15.43 77.84 -2.43
C ILE A 3 -14.43 76.95 -1.73
N LEU A 4 -13.77 77.44 -0.69
CA LEU A 4 -12.83 76.69 0.14
C LEU A 4 -13.53 75.56 0.92
N GLY A 5 -14.75 75.76 1.42
CA GLY A 5 -15.52 74.73 2.14
C GLY A 5 -15.97 73.59 1.20
N VAL A 6 -16.31 73.88 -0.03
CA VAL A 6 -16.67 72.87 -1.04
C VAL A 6 -15.44 72.03 -1.44
N LEU A 7 -14.27 72.67 -1.59
CA LEU A 7 -13.02 72.00 -1.89
C LEU A 7 -12.58 71.05 -0.75
N LEU A 8 -12.67 71.50 0.52
CA LEU A 8 -12.38 70.67 1.69
C LEU A 8 -13.28 69.46 1.80
N VAL A 9 -14.58 69.58 1.56
CA VAL A 9 -15.51 68.48 1.57
C VAL A 9 -15.22 67.49 0.41
N ALA A 10 -14.92 68.01 -0.79
CA ALA A 10 -14.53 67.19 -1.92
C ALA A 10 -13.24 66.40 -1.68
N MET A 11 -12.21 67.05 -1.09
CA MET A 11 -10.96 66.39 -0.71
C MET A 11 -11.20 65.30 0.36
N PHE A 12 -12.03 65.53 1.37
CA PHE A 12 -12.38 64.58 2.39
C PHE A 12 -13.10 63.37 1.79
N VAL A 13 -14.05 63.58 0.87
CA VAL A 13 -14.76 62.50 0.18
C VAL A 13 -13.81 61.67 -0.70
N ILE A 14 -12.87 62.33 -1.39
CA ILE A 14 -11.86 61.66 -2.19
C ILE A 14 -10.93 60.81 -1.29
N PHE A 15 -10.48 61.38 -0.19
CA PHE A 15 -9.62 60.70 0.79
C PHE A 15 -10.35 59.49 1.39
N MET A 16 -11.62 59.60 1.77
CA MET A 16 -12.42 58.51 2.26
C MET A 16 -12.61 57.40 1.20
N LYS A 17 -12.83 57.76 -0.07
CA LYS A 17 -12.94 56.78 -1.15
C LYS A 17 -11.61 56.04 -1.41
N ILE A 18 -10.47 56.77 -1.39
CA ILE A 18 -9.14 56.16 -1.57
C ILE A 18 -8.85 55.17 -0.44
N ASN A 19 -9.10 55.57 0.82
CA ASN A 19 -8.90 54.67 1.97
C ASN A 19 -9.84 53.47 1.93
N PHE A 20 -11.11 53.68 1.59
CA PHE A 20 -12.06 52.59 1.44
C PHE A 20 -11.62 51.59 0.34
N PHE A 21 -11.12 52.11 -0.81
CA PHE A 21 -10.63 51.28 -1.91
C PHE A 21 -9.34 50.53 -1.52
N ALA A 22 -8.45 51.19 -0.76
CA ALA A 22 -7.23 50.60 -0.24
C ALA A 22 -7.54 49.48 0.77
N ILE A 23 -8.49 49.70 1.69
CA ILE A 23 -8.96 48.70 2.67
C ILE A 23 -9.58 47.53 1.93
N MET A 24 -10.50 47.75 1.02
CA MET A 24 -11.12 46.68 0.21
C MET A 24 -10.10 45.87 -0.60
N LYS A 25 -9.12 46.54 -1.20
CA LYS A 25 -8.05 45.88 -1.93
C LYS A 25 -7.13 45.07 -1.01
N TYR A 26 -6.87 45.58 0.20
CA TYR A 26 -6.11 44.87 1.22
C TYR A 26 -6.86 43.69 1.80
N GLU A 27 -8.17 43.82 2.07
CA GLU A 27 -9.03 42.71 2.51
C GLU A 27 -9.15 41.63 1.43
N ASN A 28 -9.31 42.01 0.16
CA ASN A 28 -9.30 41.05 -0.93
C ASN A 28 -7.95 40.34 -1.09
N PHE A 29 -6.83 41.09 -0.94
CA PHE A 29 -5.49 40.51 -0.99
C PHE A 29 -5.25 39.52 0.17
N ILE A 30 -5.68 39.84 1.40
CA ILE A 30 -5.62 38.92 2.54
C ILE A 30 -6.49 37.70 2.23
N ARG A 31 -7.71 37.89 1.76
CA ARG A 31 -8.63 36.78 1.45
C ARG A 31 -8.08 35.87 0.35
N GLU A 32 -7.44 36.39 -0.67
CA GLU A 32 -6.81 35.61 -1.74
C GLU A 32 -5.62 34.78 -1.25
N HIS A 33 -4.96 35.15 -0.16
CA HIS A 33 -3.78 34.45 0.38
C HIS A 33 -4.12 33.58 1.61
N ASP A 34 -5.14 33.94 2.37
CA ASP A 34 -5.48 33.30 3.64
C ASP A 34 -6.55 32.22 3.51
N GLU A 35 -7.37 32.24 2.45
CA GLU A 35 -8.47 31.31 2.24
C GLU A 35 -8.34 30.51 0.93
N ASP A 36 -8.71 29.24 0.96
CA ASP A 36 -8.86 28.41 -0.24
C ASP A 36 -10.08 28.86 -1.06
N GLN A 37 -9.86 29.19 -2.32
CA GLN A 37 -10.88 29.76 -3.20
C GLN A 37 -12.04 28.81 -3.52
N VAL A 38 -11.84 27.49 -3.32
CA VAL A 38 -12.84 26.47 -3.63
C VAL A 38 -13.78 26.24 -2.44
N THR A 39 -13.20 26.10 -1.24
CA THR A 39 -13.94 25.67 -0.05
C THR A 39 -14.16 26.78 0.97
N GLY A 40 -13.38 27.86 0.93
CA GLY A 40 -13.36 28.90 1.95
C GLY A 40 -12.63 28.47 3.25
N ALA A 41 -11.97 27.30 3.24
CA ALA A 41 -11.11 26.88 4.34
C ALA A 41 -9.88 27.78 4.45
N ALA A 42 -9.20 27.77 5.60
CA ALA A 42 -7.91 28.45 5.68
C ALA A 42 -6.94 27.86 4.63
N SER A 43 -6.08 28.74 4.09
CA SER A 43 -4.93 28.27 3.30
C SER A 43 -3.91 27.58 4.21
N LEU A 44 -3.02 26.76 3.62
CA LEU A 44 -1.91 26.16 4.37
C LEU A 44 -1.09 27.23 5.09
N SER A 45 -0.72 28.32 4.40
CA SER A 45 0.07 29.39 4.98
C SER A 45 -0.60 30.02 6.20
N ARG A 46 -1.92 30.27 6.10
CA ARG A 46 -2.70 30.80 7.22
C ARG A 46 -2.79 29.83 8.38
N PHE A 47 -2.96 28.54 8.09
CA PHE A 47 -2.99 27.49 9.11
C PHE A 47 -1.69 27.43 9.92
N LEU A 48 -0.54 27.40 9.21
CA LEU A 48 0.79 27.36 9.85
C LEU A 48 1.03 28.57 10.77
N GLU A 49 0.48 29.73 10.44
CA GLU A 49 0.61 30.95 11.22
C GLU A 49 -0.30 30.95 12.46
N VAL A 50 -1.57 30.53 12.31
CA VAL A 50 -2.61 30.74 13.33
C VAL A 50 -2.78 29.54 14.27
N ALA A 51 -2.62 28.31 13.77
CA ALA A 51 -2.86 27.10 14.54
C ALA A 51 -1.95 26.97 15.78
N PRO A 52 -0.66 27.31 15.76
CA PRO A 52 0.18 27.27 16.96
C PRO A 52 -0.39 28.06 18.11
N GLY A 53 -0.91 29.26 17.84
CA GLY A 53 -1.55 30.08 18.86
C GLY A 53 -2.85 29.47 19.43
N ALA A 54 -3.65 28.80 18.60
CA ALA A 54 -4.86 28.10 19.04
C ALA A 54 -4.51 26.88 19.90
N ILE A 55 -3.54 26.09 19.45
CA ILE A 55 -3.03 24.89 20.17
C ILE A 55 -2.50 25.28 21.54
N ASN A 56 -1.59 26.25 21.61
CA ASN A 56 -0.96 26.65 22.87
C ASN A 56 -2.00 27.19 23.87
N ARG A 57 -2.99 27.98 23.42
CA ARG A 57 -4.10 28.43 24.28
C ARG A 57 -4.96 27.28 24.80
N SER A 58 -5.18 26.26 24.01
CA SER A 58 -5.92 25.06 24.43
C SER A 58 -5.15 24.26 25.47
N ARG A 59 -3.85 24.07 25.27
CA ARG A 59 -2.96 23.39 26.24
C ARG A 59 -2.86 24.16 27.55
N GLU A 60 -2.74 25.48 27.54
CA GLU A 60 -2.77 26.33 28.74
C GLU A 60 -4.07 26.18 29.55
N ARG A 61 -5.15 25.75 28.90
CA ARG A 61 -6.47 25.46 29.57
C ARG A 61 -6.60 23.99 29.97
N GLY A 62 -5.56 23.18 29.85
CA GLY A 62 -5.57 21.76 30.17
C GLY A 62 -6.34 20.90 29.13
N VAL A 63 -6.54 21.40 27.91
CA VAL A 63 -7.19 20.65 26.84
C VAL A 63 -6.11 19.98 26.00
N GLU A 64 -6.09 18.66 25.98
CA GLU A 64 -5.26 17.90 25.06
C GLU A 64 -5.73 18.11 23.61
N VAL A 65 -4.77 18.37 22.71
CA VAL A 65 -5.02 18.68 21.31
C VAL A 65 -4.37 17.62 20.44
N ALA A 66 -4.97 17.37 19.29
CA ALA A 66 -4.40 16.55 18.24
C ALA A 66 -4.43 17.30 16.90
N ILE A 67 -3.49 17.02 16.03
CA ILE A 67 -3.49 17.42 14.63
C ILE A 67 -4.16 16.30 13.83
N PHE A 68 -5.04 16.65 12.91
CA PHE A 68 -5.59 15.70 11.96
C PHE A 68 -5.19 16.02 10.53
N TYR A 69 -5.20 14.99 9.70
CA TYR A 69 -5.04 15.07 8.26
C TYR A 69 -6.05 14.15 7.58
N THR A 70 -6.66 14.61 6.49
CA THR A 70 -7.66 13.82 5.78
C THR A 70 -7.30 13.64 4.32
N ASP A 71 -7.79 12.53 3.74
CA ASP A 71 -7.77 12.27 2.30
C ASP A 71 -9.08 11.61 1.87
N LEU A 72 -9.47 11.85 0.62
CA LEU A 72 -10.63 11.22 -0.02
C LEU A 72 -10.15 10.17 -1.02
N ALA A 73 -10.28 8.92 -0.65
CA ALA A 73 -10.02 7.82 -1.56
C ALA A 73 -11.03 7.85 -2.74
N ASN A 74 -10.54 7.49 -3.93
CA ASN A 74 -11.31 7.38 -5.17
C ASN A 74 -11.96 8.69 -5.68
N PHE A 75 -11.57 9.86 -5.17
CA PHE A 75 -12.10 11.15 -5.61
C PHE A 75 -11.88 11.45 -7.09
N ARG A 76 -10.79 10.92 -7.66
CA ARG A 76 -10.53 11.04 -9.11
C ARG A 76 -11.61 10.35 -9.94
N ASP A 77 -12.08 9.19 -9.51
CA ASP A 77 -13.10 8.41 -10.23
C ASP A 77 -14.45 9.12 -10.18
N VAL A 78 -14.77 9.75 -9.05
CA VAL A 78 -15.95 10.64 -8.92
C VAL A 78 -15.88 11.79 -9.91
N ASN A 79 -14.73 12.47 -10.05
CA ASN A 79 -14.56 13.54 -11.03
C ASN A 79 -14.70 13.06 -12.48
N ILE A 80 -14.21 11.85 -12.79
CA ILE A 80 -14.35 11.26 -14.12
C ILE A 80 -15.80 10.90 -14.42
N ALA A 81 -16.50 10.31 -13.44
CA ALA A 81 -17.89 9.84 -13.61
C ALA A 81 -18.92 10.99 -13.61
N HIS A 82 -18.73 12.01 -12.76
CA HIS A 82 -19.76 13.03 -12.46
C HIS A 82 -19.32 14.46 -12.79
N GLY A 83 -18.08 14.68 -13.17
CA GLY A 83 -17.53 16.01 -13.51
C GLY A 83 -16.93 16.77 -12.33
N TYR A 84 -16.07 17.74 -12.65
CA TYR A 84 -15.32 18.54 -11.65
C TYR A 84 -16.19 19.45 -10.78
N ASP A 85 -17.37 19.88 -11.27
CA ASP A 85 -18.27 20.71 -10.48
C ASP A 85 -18.84 19.93 -9.30
N VAL A 86 -19.23 18.68 -9.52
CA VAL A 86 -19.70 17.76 -8.45
C VAL A 86 -18.59 17.52 -7.42
N GLY A 87 -17.37 17.26 -7.86
CA GLY A 87 -16.24 17.11 -6.94
C GLY A 87 -15.98 18.38 -6.12
N THR A 88 -16.11 19.55 -6.72
CA THR A 88 -15.99 20.85 -6.03
C THR A 88 -17.06 21.01 -4.94
N ASP A 89 -18.31 20.64 -5.23
CA ASP A 89 -19.39 20.72 -4.24
C ASP A 89 -19.20 19.70 -3.09
N ILE A 90 -18.69 18.52 -3.38
CA ILE A 90 -18.30 17.53 -2.35
C ILE A 90 -17.23 18.12 -1.42
N LEU A 91 -16.19 18.75 -1.94
CA LEU A 91 -15.14 19.37 -1.12
C LEU A 91 -15.68 20.49 -0.22
N ARG A 92 -16.60 21.33 -0.73
CA ARG A 92 -17.27 22.36 0.06
C ARG A 92 -18.10 21.76 1.20
N GLU A 93 -18.81 20.69 0.89
CA GLU A 93 -19.66 20.02 1.87
C GLU A 93 -18.83 19.33 2.96
N ILE A 94 -17.72 18.69 2.60
CA ILE A 94 -16.78 18.12 3.58
C ILE A 94 -16.25 19.19 4.52
N TYR A 95 -15.82 20.33 3.98
CA TYR A 95 -15.37 21.45 4.82
C TYR A 95 -16.47 21.94 5.77
N ARG A 96 -17.73 22.04 5.26
CA ARG A 96 -18.89 22.39 6.10
C ARG A 96 -19.11 21.37 7.22
N ILE A 97 -19.07 20.07 6.90
CA ILE A 97 -19.22 19.00 7.91
C ILE A 97 -18.12 19.07 8.97
N LEU A 98 -16.87 19.29 8.56
CA LEU A 98 -15.73 19.42 9.47
C LEU A 98 -15.91 20.62 10.42
N THR A 99 -16.29 21.78 9.89
CA THR A 99 -16.50 23.00 10.71
C THR A 99 -17.69 22.90 11.64
N GLU A 100 -18.77 22.24 11.25
CA GLU A 100 -19.91 21.97 12.12
C GLU A 100 -19.55 21.00 13.26
N GLN A 101 -18.73 19.99 12.97
CA GLN A 101 -18.30 19.02 13.97
C GLN A 101 -17.27 19.62 14.94
N PHE A 102 -16.38 20.50 14.45
CA PHE A 102 -15.30 21.11 15.23
C PHE A 102 -15.30 22.64 15.07
N PRO A 103 -16.31 23.34 15.64
CA PRO A 103 -16.53 24.76 15.35
C PRO A 103 -15.48 25.71 15.93
N THR A 104 -14.61 25.25 16.84
CA THR A 104 -13.52 26.04 17.43
C THR A 104 -12.16 25.77 16.83
N SER A 105 -12.08 24.84 15.90
CA SER A 105 -10.83 24.38 15.26
C SER A 105 -10.46 25.24 14.06
N VAL A 106 -9.18 25.47 13.87
CA VAL A 106 -8.66 26.03 12.61
C VAL A 106 -8.49 24.87 11.63
N ILE A 107 -9.25 24.89 10.54
CA ILE A 107 -9.25 23.85 9.50
C ILE A 107 -8.79 24.47 8.21
N ALA A 108 -7.75 23.88 7.60
CA ALA A 108 -7.19 24.30 6.34
C ALA A 108 -7.36 23.24 5.26
N ARG A 109 -7.43 23.69 4.02
CA ARG A 109 -7.24 22.84 2.85
C ARG A 109 -5.80 22.91 2.40
N ILE A 110 -5.09 21.78 2.47
CA ILE A 110 -3.65 21.71 2.18
C ILE A 110 -3.42 21.66 0.67
N SER A 111 -4.10 20.73 -0.01
CA SER A 111 -4.07 20.58 -1.47
C SER A 111 -5.12 19.56 -1.92
N GLY A 112 -5.58 19.62 -3.16
CA GLY A 112 -6.45 18.59 -3.74
C GLY A 112 -7.63 18.23 -2.84
N THR A 113 -7.63 17.03 -2.29
CA THR A 113 -8.65 16.46 -1.38
C THR A 113 -8.30 16.57 0.10
N HIS A 114 -7.14 17.12 0.42
CA HIS A 114 -6.55 17.05 1.75
C HIS A 114 -6.94 18.24 2.61
N PHE A 115 -7.50 17.95 3.79
CA PHE A 115 -7.70 18.92 4.85
C PHE A 115 -6.83 18.57 6.06
N ALA A 116 -6.38 19.59 6.77
CA ALA A 116 -5.71 19.44 8.06
C ALA A 116 -6.23 20.49 9.06
N GLY A 117 -6.05 20.21 10.33
CA GLY A 117 -6.47 21.11 11.40
C GLY A 117 -6.10 20.57 12.77
N GLU A 118 -6.44 21.36 13.82
CA GLU A 118 -6.30 20.92 15.19
C GLU A 118 -7.68 20.65 15.82
N VAL A 119 -7.76 19.63 16.67
CA VAL A 119 -9.00 19.26 17.39
C VAL A 119 -8.69 18.86 18.82
N PRO A 120 -9.66 19.03 19.76
CA PRO A 120 -9.54 18.43 21.09
C PRO A 120 -9.42 16.91 20.98
N LEU A 121 -8.36 16.30 21.53
CA LEU A 121 -8.08 14.87 21.45
C LEU A 121 -9.26 14.01 21.92
N SER A 122 -9.90 14.41 23.03
CA SER A 122 -11.08 13.71 23.60
C SER A 122 -12.30 13.63 22.68
N LYS A 123 -12.36 14.49 21.66
CA LYS A 123 -13.47 14.53 20.69
C LYS A 123 -13.08 13.92 19.35
N ALA A 124 -11.81 13.61 19.13
CA ALA A 124 -11.28 13.25 17.81
C ALA A 124 -11.92 11.97 17.26
N GLN A 125 -11.83 10.82 17.96
CA GLN A 125 -12.35 9.54 17.48
C GLN A 125 -13.83 9.63 17.08
N ALA A 126 -14.69 9.89 18.05
CA ALA A 126 -16.14 9.94 17.82
C ALA A 126 -16.59 11.09 16.90
N GLY A 127 -15.82 12.19 16.88
CA GLY A 127 -16.08 13.31 15.97
C GLY A 127 -15.81 12.93 14.53
N PHE A 128 -14.67 12.32 14.26
CA PHE A 128 -14.29 11.94 12.89
C PHE A 128 -15.07 10.73 12.37
N GLU A 129 -15.48 9.80 13.21
CA GLU A 129 -16.42 8.74 12.81
C GLU A 129 -17.74 9.33 12.30
N ARG A 130 -18.29 10.34 12.99
CA ARG A 130 -19.49 11.05 12.50
C ARG A 130 -19.24 11.84 11.21
N VAL A 131 -18.06 12.47 11.08
CA VAL A 131 -17.67 13.15 9.83
C VAL A 131 -17.62 12.15 8.68
N ALA A 132 -16.96 11.01 8.86
CA ALA A 132 -16.84 9.97 7.84
C ALA A 132 -18.22 9.43 7.41
N GLN A 133 -19.10 9.07 8.36
CA GLN A 133 -20.47 8.63 8.08
C GLN A 133 -21.28 9.66 7.29
N ARG A 134 -21.15 10.94 7.63
CA ARG A 134 -21.83 12.02 6.91
C ARG A 134 -21.25 12.21 5.50
N CYS A 135 -19.95 12.05 5.33
CA CYS A 135 -19.31 12.13 4.01
C CYS A 135 -19.71 10.95 3.12
N GLU A 136 -19.82 9.74 3.67
CA GLU A 136 -20.34 8.57 2.93
C GLU A 136 -21.77 8.77 2.48
N ALA A 137 -22.61 9.42 3.29
CA ALA A 137 -23.99 9.74 2.93
C ALA A 137 -24.11 10.80 1.80
N LEU A 138 -23.04 11.56 1.50
CA LEU A 138 -23.01 12.49 0.36
C LEU A 138 -22.65 11.80 -0.95
N SER A 139 -22.13 10.59 -0.87
CA SER A 139 -21.58 9.87 -1.99
C SER A 139 -22.69 9.48 -2.98
N ILE A 140 -22.56 9.94 -4.22
CA ILE A 140 -23.36 9.48 -5.37
C ILE A 140 -22.88 8.08 -5.76
N ASP A 141 -21.65 7.70 -5.35
CA ASP A 141 -20.99 6.42 -5.56
C ASP A 141 -20.53 5.85 -4.22
N GLU A 142 -20.82 4.59 -3.93
CA GLU A 142 -20.42 3.88 -2.69
C GLU A 142 -18.89 3.75 -2.52
N THR A 143 -18.12 4.30 -3.47
CA THR A 143 -16.65 4.16 -3.50
C THR A 143 -15.89 5.29 -2.82
N LEU A 144 -16.53 6.46 -2.58
CA LEU A 144 -15.87 7.62 -1.97
C LEU A 144 -15.70 7.40 -0.46
N ARG A 145 -14.48 7.38 0.03
CA ARG A 145 -14.18 7.18 1.46
C ARG A 145 -13.26 8.25 2.01
N LEU A 146 -13.64 8.79 3.17
CA LEU A 146 -12.80 9.72 3.93
C LEU A 146 -11.87 8.92 4.84
N ARG A 147 -10.56 9.12 4.70
CA ARG A 147 -9.51 8.57 5.56
C ARG A 147 -8.93 9.69 6.41
N ILE A 148 -8.72 9.43 7.71
CA ILE A 148 -8.32 10.43 8.66
C ILE A 148 -7.17 9.90 9.52
N GLY A 149 -6.04 10.59 9.49
CA GLY A 149 -4.93 10.36 10.41
C GLY A 149 -4.93 11.41 11.51
N ILE A 150 -4.60 11.00 12.71
CA ILE A 150 -4.59 11.85 13.90
C ILE A 150 -3.26 11.73 14.62
N TYR A 151 -2.59 12.85 14.87
CA TYR A 151 -1.39 12.92 15.68
C TYR A 151 -1.69 13.59 17.02
N PRO A 152 -1.70 12.85 18.15
CA PRO A 152 -1.87 13.41 19.49
C PRO A 152 -0.65 14.25 19.90
N LEU A 153 -0.85 15.49 20.32
CA LEU A 153 0.26 16.35 20.76
C LEU A 153 0.83 15.97 22.15
N SER A 154 0.25 14.98 22.83
CA SER A 154 0.83 14.37 24.02
C SER A 154 2.17 13.70 23.78
N TYR A 155 2.47 13.31 22.53
CA TYR A 155 3.78 12.78 22.12
C TYR A 155 4.91 13.85 22.14
N LEU A 156 4.60 15.15 22.16
CA LEU A 156 5.58 16.22 22.29
C LEU A 156 6.10 16.41 23.72
N GLY A 157 5.52 15.71 24.72
CA GLY A 157 5.83 15.91 26.13
C GLY A 157 5.12 17.12 26.77
N ASP A 158 5.21 17.20 28.11
CA ASP A 158 4.54 18.25 28.90
C ASP A 158 5.50 19.35 29.39
N ASP A 159 6.73 19.41 28.86
CA ASP A 159 7.72 20.40 29.28
C ASP A 159 7.32 21.83 28.85
N GLU A 160 7.68 22.86 29.67
CA GLU A 160 7.43 24.27 29.34
C GLU A 160 8.04 24.71 27.99
N ASP A 161 9.06 23.99 27.49
CA ASP A 161 9.68 24.18 26.18
C ASP A 161 8.87 23.56 25.02
N SER A 162 7.79 22.82 25.29
CA SER A 162 6.97 22.11 24.28
C SER A 162 5.89 23.00 23.65
N ARG A 163 6.12 24.32 23.57
CA ARG A 163 5.22 25.22 22.80
C ARG A 163 5.35 24.95 21.32
N VAL A 164 4.21 24.69 20.70
CA VAL A 164 4.17 24.53 19.22
C VAL A 164 4.46 25.87 18.57
N VAL A 165 5.39 25.88 17.63
CA VAL A 165 5.79 27.03 16.82
C VAL A 165 5.46 26.82 15.35
N PRO A 166 5.32 27.90 14.55
CA PRO A 166 4.94 27.76 13.12
C PRO A 166 5.84 26.83 12.32
N GLU A 167 7.14 26.81 12.61
CA GLU A 167 8.14 26.00 11.93
C GLU A 167 7.94 24.48 12.12
N GLU A 168 7.31 24.07 13.21
CA GLU A 168 7.04 22.66 13.54
C GLU A 168 5.71 22.17 12.98
N MET A 169 4.77 23.09 12.69
CA MET A 169 3.42 22.73 12.29
C MET A 169 3.37 21.81 11.08
N MET A 170 4.22 22.03 10.07
CA MET A 170 4.24 21.16 8.90
C MET A 170 4.67 19.75 9.25
N HIS A 171 5.65 19.60 10.16
CA HIS A 171 6.06 18.28 10.65
C HIS A 171 4.92 17.57 11.39
N LEU A 172 4.14 18.27 12.22
CA LEU A 172 3.00 17.70 12.93
C LEU A 172 1.89 17.26 11.94
N VAL A 173 1.66 18.04 10.91
CA VAL A 173 0.74 17.66 9.81
C VAL A 173 1.24 16.41 9.09
N ASP A 174 2.54 16.30 8.81
CA ASP A 174 3.14 15.13 8.17
C ASP A 174 3.02 13.86 9.04
N LEU A 175 3.12 13.98 10.37
CA LEU A 175 2.90 12.86 11.29
C LEU A 175 1.43 12.39 11.27
N ALA A 176 0.47 13.32 11.24
CA ALA A 176 -0.93 12.97 11.05
C ALA A 176 -1.20 12.34 9.67
N ALA A 177 -0.58 12.87 8.60
CA ALA A 177 -0.65 12.28 7.26
C ALA A 177 -0.03 10.88 7.21
N THR A 178 1.03 10.64 7.99
CA THR A 178 1.62 9.30 8.14
C THR A 178 0.59 8.33 8.73
N ALA A 179 -0.09 8.69 9.82
CA ALA A 179 -1.14 7.84 10.39
C ALA A 179 -2.25 7.53 9.35
N MET A 180 -2.68 8.51 8.56
CA MET A 180 -3.68 8.33 7.51
C MET A 180 -3.22 7.34 6.42
N ARG A 181 -1.94 7.35 6.02
CA ARG A 181 -1.41 6.43 4.99
C ARG A 181 -1.47 4.95 5.39
N PHE A 182 -1.49 4.64 6.68
CA PHE A 182 -1.67 3.27 7.17
C PHE A 182 -3.12 2.76 7.10
N LEU A 183 -4.08 3.62 6.74
CA LEU A 183 -5.43 3.18 6.40
C LEU A 183 -5.47 2.72 4.94
N ALA A 184 -5.73 1.44 4.72
CA ALA A 184 -5.94 0.94 3.36
C ALA A 184 -7.15 1.64 2.70
N PRO A 185 -7.12 1.92 1.39
CA PRO A 185 -8.26 2.57 0.69
C PRO A 185 -9.58 1.80 0.81
N ALA A 186 -9.51 0.47 0.94
CA ALA A 186 -10.66 -0.42 1.10
C ALA A 186 -10.99 -0.75 2.57
N SER A 187 -10.26 -0.19 3.55
CA SER A 187 -10.52 -0.42 4.98
C SER A 187 -11.90 0.06 5.39
N GLN A 188 -12.55 -0.65 6.30
CA GLN A 188 -13.77 -0.16 6.97
C GLN A 188 -13.47 0.89 8.05
N GLU A 189 -12.22 1.00 8.49
CA GLU A 189 -11.77 2.00 9.44
C GLU A 189 -11.54 3.33 8.73
N HIS A 190 -12.04 4.41 9.32
CA HIS A 190 -11.89 5.77 8.80
C HIS A 190 -10.81 6.57 9.51
N VAL A 191 -10.46 6.18 10.74
CA VAL A 191 -9.63 6.95 11.65
C VAL A 191 -8.46 6.11 12.15
N ARG A 192 -7.25 6.63 12.03
CA ARG A 192 -6.03 6.02 12.60
C ARG A 192 -5.26 7.05 13.41
N PHE A 193 -4.95 6.71 14.66
CA PHE A 193 -4.07 7.50 15.49
C PHE A 193 -2.61 7.13 15.25
N TYR A 194 -1.75 8.13 15.28
CA TYR A 194 -0.31 7.93 15.33
C TYR A 194 0.05 7.32 16.69
N ASP A 195 0.88 6.30 16.67
CA ASP A 195 1.37 5.57 17.84
C ASP A 195 2.82 5.08 17.62
N ASP A 196 3.43 4.54 18.67
CA ASP A 196 4.83 4.04 18.63
C ASP A 196 5.02 2.93 17.59
N GLU A 197 3.99 2.15 17.32
CA GLU A 197 4.02 1.10 16.29
C GLU A 197 4.11 1.72 14.90
N LEU A 198 3.31 2.74 14.62
CA LEU A 198 3.38 3.49 13.37
C LEU A 198 4.71 4.21 13.19
N GLU A 199 5.25 4.82 14.24
CA GLU A 199 6.57 5.43 14.20
C GLU A 199 7.64 4.42 13.83
N ARG A 200 7.61 3.25 14.49
CA ARG A 200 8.54 2.16 14.18
C ARG A 200 8.39 1.68 12.73
N ASN A 201 7.17 1.47 12.26
CA ASN A 201 6.91 1.01 10.91
C ASN A 201 7.36 2.03 9.85
N GLU A 202 7.17 3.33 10.09
CA GLU A 202 7.68 4.37 9.20
C GLU A 202 9.21 4.44 9.19
N ARG A 203 9.87 4.28 10.33
CA ARG A 203 11.33 4.16 10.41
C ARG A 203 11.83 2.95 9.62
N ILE A 204 11.16 1.79 9.77
CA ILE A 204 11.49 0.58 8.98
C ILE A 204 11.31 0.87 7.49
N ARG A 205 10.20 1.48 7.08
CA ARG A 205 9.90 1.82 5.69
C ARG A 205 11.03 2.67 5.07
N LEU A 206 11.42 3.75 5.74
CA LEU A 206 12.50 4.63 5.28
C LEU A 206 13.84 3.91 5.23
N HIS A 207 14.14 3.10 6.25
CA HIS A 207 15.36 2.30 6.30
C HIS A 207 15.43 1.28 5.16
N VAL A 208 14.36 0.56 4.87
CA VAL A 208 14.26 -0.40 3.77
C VAL A 208 14.56 0.26 2.43
N LEU A 209 13.94 1.41 2.14
CA LEU A 209 14.16 2.14 0.90
C LEU A 209 15.61 2.64 0.76
N ALA A 210 16.20 3.10 1.85
CA ALA A 210 17.55 3.64 1.85
C ALA A 210 18.64 2.56 1.81
N SER A 211 18.35 1.34 2.30
CA SER A 211 19.37 0.32 2.53
C SER A 211 19.28 -0.91 1.62
N LEU A 212 18.38 -0.95 0.61
CA LEU A 212 18.18 -2.11 -0.26
C LEU A 212 19.48 -2.60 -0.91
N ASP A 213 20.26 -1.71 -1.53
CA ASP A 213 21.52 -2.09 -2.19
C ASP A 213 22.54 -2.68 -1.19
N LYS A 214 22.60 -2.11 0.01
CA LYS A 214 23.44 -2.61 1.10
C LYS A 214 22.94 -3.95 1.64
N ALA A 215 21.62 -4.13 1.72
CA ALA A 215 21.00 -5.39 2.17
C ALA A 215 21.31 -6.54 1.19
N ILE A 216 21.31 -6.26 -0.11
CA ILE A 216 21.75 -7.21 -1.15
C ILE A 216 23.23 -7.52 -1.01
N GLU A 217 24.09 -6.50 -0.89
CA GLU A 217 25.56 -6.66 -0.78
C GLU A 217 25.98 -7.44 0.47
N LYS A 218 25.32 -7.17 1.59
CA LYS A 218 25.64 -7.78 2.89
C LYS A 218 24.85 -9.06 3.19
N ASP A 219 24.08 -9.58 2.25
CA ASP A 219 23.22 -10.76 2.41
C ASP A 219 22.22 -10.62 3.58
N TRP A 220 21.73 -9.40 3.86
CA TRP A 220 20.61 -9.21 4.77
C TRP A 220 19.31 -9.72 4.15
N LEU A 221 19.15 -9.56 2.84
CA LEU A 221 18.15 -10.26 2.04
C LEU A 221 18.60 -11.70 1.84
N ARG A 222 17.76 -12.63 2.28
CA ARG A 222 17.96 -14.09 2.19
C ARG A 222 16.82 -14.74 1.43
N ILE A 223 17.07 -15.92 0.93
CA ILE A 223 16.05 -16.76 0.33
C ILE A 223 15.64 -17.86 1.32
N TYR A 224 14.33 -18.01 1.51
CA TYR A 224 13.74 -19.14 2.20
C TYR A 224 12.93 -19.94 1.20
N TYR A 225 12.86 -21.23 1.40
CA TYR A 225 12.24 -22.20 0.50
C TYR A 225 11.03 -22.83 1.17
N GLN A 226 9.88 -22.78 0.50
CA GLN A 226 8.69 -23.51 0.92
C GLN A 226 8.44 -24.66 -0.05
N PRO A 227 8.33 -25.93 0.41
CA PRO A 227 8.18 -27.06 -0.48
C PRO A 227 6.79 -27.12 -1.12
N ILE A 228 6.77 -27.42 -2.41
CA ILE A 228 5.61 -27.75 -3.20
C ILE A 228 5.67 -29.24 -3.47
N VAL A 229 4.65 -29.95 -3.01
CA VAL A 229 4.60 -31.42 -2.98
C VAL A 229 3.64 -31.91 -4.05
N GLU A 230 4.07 -32.86 -4.88
CA GLU A 230 3.20 -33.55 -5.83
C GLU A 230 2.21 -34.42 -5.07
N VAL A 231 0.90 -34.20 -5.29
CA VAL A 231 -0.16 -34.87 -4.53
C VAL A 231 -0.17 -36.40 -4.76
N SER A 232 0.08 -36.83 -6.01
CA SER A 232 0.01 -38.25 -6.41
C SER A 232 1.11 -39.13 -5.81
N THR A 233 2.32 -38.56 -5.63
CA THR A 233 3.52 -39.26 -5.15
C THR A 233 3.87 -38.89 -3.72
N ARG A 234 3.34 -37.79 -3.20
CA ARG A 234 3.69 -37.19 -1.94
C ARG A 234 5.18 -36.82 -1.83
N LYS A 235 5.81 -36.55 -2.96
CA LYS A 235 7.22 -36.13 -3.05
C LYS A 235 7.32 -34.66 -3.34
N VAL A 236 8.41 -34.05 -2.88
CA VAL A 236 8.74 -32.66 -3.26
C VAL A 236 8.97 -32.60 -4.75
N ALA A 237 8.21 -31.76 -5.45
CA ALA A 237 8.42 -31.45 -6.86
C ALA A 237 9.36 -30.24 -7.03
N GLU A 238 9.11 -29.19 -6.27
CA GLU A 238 9.85 -27.93 -6.33
C GLU A 238 9.69 -27.11 -5.05
N TYR A 239 10.24 -25.89 -5.02
CA TYR A 239 10.12 -24.97 -3.89
C TYR A 239 9.71 -23.58 -4.37
N GLU A 240 8.83 -22.93 -3.62
CA GLU A 240 8.67 -21.48 -3.75
C GLU A 240 9.81 -20.75 -3.02
N ALA A 241 10.44 -19.82 -3.73
CA ALA A 241 11.56 -19.03 -3.24
C ALA A 241 11.05 -17.68 -2.72
N LEU A 242 11.13 -17.50 -1.42
CA LEU A 242 10.57 -16.38 -0.70
C LEU A 242 11.67 -15.49 -0.12
N SER A 243 11.68 -14.22 -0.47
CA SER A 243 12.59 -13.24 0.13
C SER A 243 12.31 -13.05 1.61
N ARG A 244 13.38 -12.96 2.41
CA ARG A 244 13.33 -12.64 3.84
C ARG A 244 14.43 -11.63 4.14
N TRP A 245 14.07 -10.58 4.88
CA TRP A 245 15.04 -9.56 5.26
C TRP A 245 15.41 -9.70 6.74
N VAL A 246 16.69 -9.98 7.01
CA VAL A 246 17.25 -10.07 8.36
C VAL A 246 18.13 -8.85 8.57
N ASP A 247 17.54 -7.81 9.12
CA ASP A 247 18.18 -6.52 9.27
C ASP A 247 19.02 -6.47 10.57
N PRO A 248 20.22 -5.89 10.58
CA PRO A 248 21.05 -5.79 11.77
C PRO A 248 20.50 -4.84 12.84
N GLU A 249 19.66 -3.85 12.46
CA GLU A 249 19.07 -2.88 13.38
C GLU A 249 17.66 -3.31 13.83
N PHE A 250 16.81 -3.72 12.87
CA PHE A 250 15.42 -4.03 13.11
C PHE A 250 15.10 -5.51 13.30
N GLY A 251 16.10 -6.40 13.08
CA GLY A 251 15.93 -7.84 13.19
C GLY A 251 15.22 -8.43 11.97
N PHE A 252 14.35 -9.41 12.18
CA PHE A 252 13.61 -10.07 11.12
C PHE A 252 12.43 -9.18 10.69
N LEU A 253 12.48 -8.69 9.46
CA LEU A 253 11.38 -7.93 8.85
C LEU A 253 10.41 -8.88 8.15
N THR A 254 9.11 -8.64 8.36
CA THR A 254 8.05 -9.36 7.64
C THR A 254 7.94 -8.87 6.20
N PRO A 255 7.41 -9.68 5.25
CA PRO A 255 7.21 -9.25 3.86
C PRO A 255 6.47 -7.91 3.75
N ASP A 256 5.42 -7.69 4.51
CA ASP A 256 4.66 -6.43 4.52
C ASP A 256 5.52 -5.21 4.85
N GLN A 257 6.55 -5.40 5.69
CA GLN A 257 7.43 -4.32 6.13
C GLN A 257 8.46 -3.92 5.08
N PHE A 258 8.80 -4.80 4.12
CA PHE A 258 9.79 -4.46 3.10
C PHE A 258 9.29 -4.59 1.65
N VAL A 259 8.44 -5.57 1.32
CA VAL A 259 7.94 -5.73 -0.06
C VAL A 259 7.04 -4.56 -0.43
N VAL A 260 6.02 -4.26 0.39
CA VAL A 260 5.06 -3.18 0.11
C VAL A 260 5.75 -1.81 -0.08
N PRO A 261 6.71 -1.37 0.79
CA PRO A 261 7.47 -0.15 0.53
C PRO A 261 8.29 -0.18 -0.76
N LEU A 262 8.96 -1.30 -1.06
CA LEU A 262 9.76 -1.44 -2.28
C LEU A 262 8.90 -1.41 -3.54
N GLU A 263 7.74 -2.04 -3.50
CA GLU A 263 6.77 -2.04 -4.60
C GLU A 263 6.23 -0.62 -4.87
N ALA A 264 5.80 0.08 -3.82
CA ALA A 264 5.35 1.47 -3.92
C ALA A 264 6.45 2.41 -4.49
N ALA A 265 7.72 2.11 -4.21
CA ALA A 265 8.88 2.84 -4.73
C ALA A 265 9.39 2.32 -6.09
N ARG A 266 8.79 1.25 -6.65
CA ARG A 266 9.23 0.55 -7.88
C ARG A 266 10.68 0.04 -7.80
N MET A 267 11.03 -0.52 -6.64
CA MET A 267 12.39 -1.01 -6.36
C MET A 267 12.46 -2.54 -6.24
N THR A 268 11.35 -3.26 -6.44
CA THR A 268 11.23 -4.72 -6.28
C THR A 268 12.14 -5.50 -7.21
N CYS A 269 12.33 -5.05 -8.44
CA CYS A 269 13.14 -5.73 -9.44
C CYS A 269 14.55 -6.15 -8.93
N LYS A 270 15.23 -5.27 -8.20
CA LYS A 270 16.54 -5.60 -7.61
C LYS A 270 16.46 -6.73 -6.56
N MET A 271 15.40 -6.73 -5.76
CA MET A 271 15.15 -7.75 -4.76
C MET A 271 14.85 -9.09 -5.43
N ASP A 272 14.01 -9.10 -6.44
CA ASP A 272 13.56 -10.32 -7.14
C ASP A 272 14.72 -10.93 -7.95
N LEU A 273 15.50 -10.14 -8.66
CA LEU A 273 16.72 -10.61 -9.32
C LEU A 273 17.77 -11.15 -8.32
N ASN A 274 17.81 -10.62 -7.10
CA ASN A 274 18.68 -11.15 -6.05
C ASN A 274 18.33 -12.59 -5.66
N ILE A 275 17.05 -13.03 -5.79
CA ILE A 275 16.66 -14.43 -5.59
C ILE A 275 17.46 -15.35 -6.52
N LEU A 276 17.57 -15.02 -7.80
CA LEU A 276 18.31 -15.83 -8.77
C LEU A 276 19.80 -15.93 -8.40
N ARG A 277 20.40 -14.83 -7.95
CA ARG A 277 21.80 -14.82 -7.46
C ARG A 277 22.00 -15.74 -6.24
N LEU A 278 21.09 -15.66 -5.27
CA LEU A 278 21.14 -16.46 -4.04
C LEU A 278 20.89 -17.93 -4.35
N PHE A 279 19.88 -18.24 -5.17
CA PHE A 279 19.57 -19.60 -5.60
C PHE A 279 20.74 -20.22 -6.35
N GLY A 280 21.38 -19.49 -7.26
CA GLY A 280 22.58 -19.97 -7.97
C GLY A 280 23.73 -20.33 -7.03
N ARG A 281 23.92 -19.59 -5.93
CA ARG A 281 24.89 -19.96 -4.88
C ARG A 281 24.50 -21.28 -4.20
N ASP A 282 23.23 -21.46 -3.87
CA ASP A 282 22.74 -22.69 -3.27
C ASP A 282 22.86 -23.88 -4.22
N VAL A 283 22.50 -23.72 -5.49
CA VAL A 283 22.65 -24.76 -6.52
C VAL A 283 24.10 -25.19 -6.66
N LYS A 284 25.06 -24.25 -6.75
CA LYS A 284 26.50 -24.56 -6.85
C LYS A 284 26.99 -25.33 -5.60
N ARG A 285 26.54 -24.93 -4.42
CA ARG A 285 26.86 -25.59 -3.16
C ARG A 285 26.28 -27.02 -3.12
N LEU A 286 25.00 -27.19 -3.40
CA LEU A 286 24.30 -28.49 -3.37
C LEU A 286 24.90 -29.47 -4.39
N ARG A 287 25.22 -29.00 -5.61
CA ARG A 287 25.92 -29.85 -6.63
C ARG A 287 27.26 -30.32 -6.13
N LYS A 288 28.04 -29.43 -5.48
CA LYS A 288 29.36 -29.80 -4.90
C LYS A 288 29.22 -30.83 -3.78
N GLU A 289 28.13 -30.80 -3.04
CA GLU A 289 27.81 -31.73 -1.96
C GLU A 289 27.12 -33.02 -2.44
N ASN A 290 26.94 -33.21 -3.78
CA ASN A 290 26.19 -34.29 -4.40
C ASN A 290 24.75 -34.42 -3.87
N ARG A 291 24.13 -33.31 -3.52
CA ARG A 291 22.71 -33.23 -3.07
C ARG A 291 21.80 -32.91 -4.26
N ALA A 292 20.54 -33.36 -4.15
CA ALA A 292 19.55 -33.06 -5.17
C ALA A 292 19.24 -31.54 -5.21
N VAL A 293 19.08 -31.05 -6.43
CA VAL A 293 18.64 -29.69 -6.72
C VAL A 293 17.22 -29.79 -7.28
N PHE A 294 16.34 -28.95 -6.79
CA PHE A 294 14.96 -28.87 -7.22
C PHE A 294 14.70 -27.50 -7.89
N PRO A 295 13.74 -27.41 -8.82
CA PRO A 295 13.30 -26.13 -9.34
C PRO A 295 12.78 -25.20 -8.24
N ILE A 296 12.79 -23.89 -8.54
CA ILE A 296 12.11 -22.88 -7.74
C ILE A 296 11.16 -22.08 -8.61
N SER A 297 10.07 -21.64 -7.98
CA SER A 297 9.27 -20.52 -8.46
C SER A 297 9.59 -19.26 -7.63
N PHE A 298 9.46 -18.09 -8.22
CA PHE A 298 9.63 -16.82 -7.52
C PHE A 298 8.71 -15.75 -8.08
N ASN A 299 8.31 -14.83 -7.22
CA ASN A 299 7.37 -13.77 -7.54
C ASN A 299 7.99 -12.68 -8.40
N ILE A 300 7.23 -12.17 -9.38
CA ILE A 300 7.52 -10.97 -10.17
C ILE A 300 6.39 -9.98 -9.95
N SER A 301 6.76 -8.78 -9.49
CA SER A 301 5.79 -7.70 -9.26
C SER A 301 5.29 -7.11 -10.58
N ARG A 302 4.02 -6.67 -10.59
CA ARG A 302 3.49 -5.86 -11.70
C ARG A 302 4.35 -4.62 -11.97
N THR A 303 4.85 -3.98 -10.91
CA THR A 303 5.68 -2.77 -11.04
C THR A 303 6.99 -3.04 -11.78
N ASP A 304 7.50 -4.27 -11.73
CA ASP A 304 8.71 -4.66 -12.47
C ASP A 304 8.43 -4.78 -13.97
N LEU A 305 7.26 -5.31 -14.34
CA LEU A 305 6.82 -5.39 -15.74
C LEU A 305 6.53 -4.01 -16.35
N GLU A 306 6.12 -3.04 -15.55
CA GLU A 306 5.78 -1.67 -15.95
C GLU A 306 6.94 -0.67 -15.76
N SER A 307 8.07 -1.08 -15.20
CA SER A 307 9.18 -0.20 -14.79
C SER A 307 9.95 0.44 -15.93
N GLY A 308 9.79 -0.08 -17.17
CA GLY A 308 10.60 0.33 -18.32
C GLY A 308 12.03 -0.23 -18.30
N ILE A 309 12.41 -1.02 -17.29
CA ILE A 309 13.66 -1.78 -17.22
C ILE A 309 13.55 -2.98 -18.17
N ASP A 310 14.63 -3.36 -18.85
CA ASP A 310 14.66 -4.63 -19.57
C ASP A 310 14.75 -5.80 -18.57
N LEU A 311 13.60 -6.10 -17.94
CA LEU A 311 13.46 -7.17 -16.95
C LEU A 311 13.89 -8.53 -17.51
N PHE A 312 13.53 -8.83 -18.76
CA PHE A 312 13.82 -10.13 -19.39
C PHE A 312 15.31 -10.31 -19.62
N GLY A 313 15.98 -9.29 -20.15
CA GLY A 313 17.44 -9.29 -20.27
C GLY A 313 18.15 -9.38 -18.92
N ALA A 314 17.59 -8.72 -17.89
CA ALA A 314 18.14 -8.78 -16.53
C ALA A 314 17.98 -10.19 -15.90
N ILE A 315 16.84 -10.85 -16.10
CA ILE A 315 16.63 -12.25 -15.66
C ILE A 315 17.59 -13.20 -16.40
N GLU A 316 17.67 -13.11 -17.73
CA GLU A 316 18.57 -13.95 -18.51
C GLU A 316 20.04 -13.77 -18.08
N GLU A 317 20.47 -12.53 -17.88
CA GLU A 317 21.82 -12.23 -17.38
C GLU A 317 22.05 -12.74 -15.96
N ALA A 318 21.08 -12.59 -15.05
CA ALA A 318 21.18 -13.11 -13.68
C ALA A 318 21.29 -14.64 -13.67
N MET A 319 20.48 -15.33 -14.47
CA MET A 319 20.55 -16.80 -14.63
C MET A 319 21.90 -17.22 -15.21
N ARG A 320 22.40 -16.54 -16.23
CA ARG A 320 23.70 -16.81 -16.85
C ARG A 320 24.85 -16.64 -15.85
N GLN A 321 24.85 -15.56 -15.07
CA GLN A 321 25.87 -15.32 -14.03
C GLN A 321 25.82 -16.36 -12.92
N ALA A 322 24.62 -16.80 -12.55
CA ALA A 322 24.39 -17.80 -11.53
C ALA A 322 24.61 -19.24 -12.02
N ASP A 323 24.78 -19.47 -13.34
CA ASP A 323 24.88 -20.78 -13.98
C ASP A 323 23.64 -21.66 -13.69
N LEU A 324 22.45 -21.04 -13.86
CA LEU A 324 21.16 -21.68 -13.63
C LEU A 324 20.57 -22.20 -14.94
N PRO A 325 20.29 -23.51 -15.05
CA PRO A 325 19.47 -24.07 -16.13
C PRO A 325 18.04 -23.49 -16.07
N ARG A 326 17.41 -23.33 -17.22
CA ARG A 326 16.07 -22.74 -17.35
C ARG A 326 15.02 -23.58 -16.65
N GLU A 327 15.17 -24.88 -16.67
CA GLU A 327 14.26 -25.87 -16.05
C GLU A 327 14.25 -25.80 -14.50
N LEU A 328 15.16 -25.02 -13.92
CA LEU A 328 15.20 -24.83 -12.45
C LEU A 328 14.55 -23.52 -12.01
N VAL A 329 13.96 -22.73 -12.91
CA VAL A 329 13.45 -21.41 -12.59
C VAL A 329 12.07 -21.21 -13.22
N HIS A 330 11.08 -20.89 -12.39
CA HIS A 330 9.72 -20.54 -12.80
C HIS A 330 9.35 -19.18 -12.23
N VAL A 331 8.44 -18.46 -12.88
CA VAL A 331 7.99 -17.13 -12.44
C VAL A 331 6.54 -17.16 -11.98
N GLU A 332 6.25 -16.49 -10.89
CA GLU A 332 4.89 -16.32 -10.38
C GLU A 332 4.41 -14.89 -10.59
N ILE A 333 3.16 -14.74 -11.06
CA ILE A 333 2.49 -13.45 -11.28
C ILE A 333 1.13 -13.50 -10.59
N THR A 334 0.88 -12.56 -9.68
CA THR A 334 -0.39 -12.51 -8.95
C THR A 334 -1.57 -12.16 -9.85
N GLU A 335 -2.78 -12.67 -9.53
CA GLU A 335 -4.02 -12.32 -10.24
C GLU A 335 -4.24 -10.79 -10.31
N SER A 336 -3.94 -10.09 -9.22
CA SER A 336 -4.10 -8.63 -9.13
C SER A 336 -3.20 -7.87 -10.14
N ALA A 337 -2.04 -8.40 -10.46
CA ALA A 337 -1.12 -7.82 -11.43
C ALA A 337 -1.69 -7.84 -12.87
N LEU A 338 -2.65 -8.73 -13.15
CA LEU A 338 -3.26 -8.91 -14.46
C LEU A 338 -4.40 -7.92 -14.75
N ASN A 339 -4.87 -7.19 -13.74
CA ASN A 339 -5.97 -6.23 -13.91
C ASN A 339 -5.52 -4.97 -14.67
N GLY A 340 -6.11 -4.70 -15.83
CA GLY A 340 -6.07 -3.39 -16.51
C GLY A 340 -5.21 -3.26 -17.77
N SER A 341 -4.41 -4.26 -18.19
CA SER A 341 -3.58 -4.13 -19.39
C SER A 341 -3.39 -5.46 -20.13
N SER A 342 -4.35 -5.83 -20.98
CA SER A 342 -4.36 -7.14 -21.63
C SER A 342 -3.16 -7.41 -22.56
N THR A 343 -2.71 -6.44 -23.37
CA THR A 343 -1.67 -6.64 -24.37
C THR A 343 -0.24 -6.70 -23.81
N ALA A 344 0.10 -5.84 -22.86
CA ALA A 344 1.44 -5.79 -22.28
C ALA A 344 1.73 -7.05 -21.43
N MET A 345 0.74 -7.53 -20.70
CA MET A 345 0.86 -8.73 -19.87
C MET A 345 0.95 -10.00 -20.72
N ALA A 346 0.13 -10.13 -21.78
CA ALA A 346 0.22 -11.23 -22.72
C ALA A 346 1.61 -11.31 -23.36
N GLU A 347 2.17 -10.16 -23.74
CA GLU A 347 3.52 -10.07 -24.25
C GLU A 347 4.57 -10.46 -23.22
N ALA A 348 4.39 -10.08 -21.94
CA ALA A 348 5.31 -10.47 -20.89
C ALA A 348 5.32 -12.00 -20.68
N ILE A 349 4.15 -12.62 -20.58
CA ILE A 349 4.01 -14.09 -20.45
C ILE A 349 4.66 -14.80 -21.63
N ARG A 350 4.39 -14.35 -22.86
CA ARG A 350 5.03 -14.90 -24.07
C ARG A 350 6.57 -14.81 -24.01
N ARG A 351 7.12 -13.67 -23.56
CA ARG A 351 8.57 -13.49 -23.41
C ARG A 351 9.18 -14.39 -22.34
N PHE A 352 8.50 -14.66 -21.22
CA PHE A 352 8.96 -15.66 -20.26
C PHE A 352 9.02 -17.05 -20.88
N HIS A 353 8.00 -17.47 -21.64
CA HIS A 353 8.03 -18.74 -22.37
C HIS A 353 9.15 -18.79 -23.40
N GLU A 354 9.45 -17.70 -24.12
CA GLU A 354 10.59 -17.60 -25.03
C GLU A 354 11.95 -17.77 -24.31
N LEU A 355 12.05 -17.32 -23.07
CA LEU A 355 13.20 -17.60 -22.21
C LEU A 355 13.22 -19.06 -21.72
N GLY A 356 12.17 -19.84 -21.94
CA GLY A 356 12.03 -21.21 -21.50
C GLY A 356 11.67 -21.33 -20.01
N LEU A 357 11.01 -20.31 -19.45
CA LEU A 357 10.53 -20.29 -18.08
C LEU A 357 9.02 -20.60 -18.04
N GLU A 358 8.58 -21.42 -17.12
CA GLU A 358 7.15 -21.58 -16.84
C GLU A 358 6.60 -20.35 -16.12
N VAL A 359 5.34 -20.01 -16.42
CA VAL A 359 4.63 -18.90 -15.81
C VAL A 359 3.45 -19.39 -14.98
N TRP A 360 3.46 -19.09 -13.72
CA TRP A 360 2.47 -19.50 -12.75
C TRP A 360 1.58 -18.32 -12.36
N MET A 361 0.29 -18.59 -12.29
CA MET A 361 -0.67 -17.62 -11.77
C MET A 361 -0.80 -17.81 -10.26
N ASP A 362 -0.50 -16.76 -9.51
CA ASP A 362 -0.60 -16.76 -8.06
C ASP A 362 -1.90 -16.11 -7.55
N ASP A 363 -2.33 -16.45 -6.33
CA ASP A 363 -3.51 -15.93 -5.64
C ASP A 363 -4.84 -16.10 -6.41
N PHE A 364 -4.99 -17.20 -7.19
CA PHE A 364 -6.20 -17.43 -7.98
C PHE A 364 -7.45 -17.51 -7.12
N GLY A 365 -8.41 -16.62 -7.38
CA GLY A 365 -9.69 -16.51 -6.69
C GLY A 365 -9.74 -15.44 -5.61
N SER A 366 -8.65 -14.70 -5.39
CA SER A 366 -8.63 -13.53 -4.51
C SER A 366 -9.28 -12.29 -5.15
N GLY A 367 -9.42 -12.24 -6.49
CA GLY A 367 -9.91 -11.12 -7.28
C GLY A 367 -11.24 -11.39 -8.01
N TYR A 368 -11.77 -10.37 -8.73
CA TYR A 368 -13.06 -10.42 -9.41
C TYR A 368 -13.01 -10.92 -10.87
N SER A 369 -11.85 -11.26 -11.44
CA SER A 369 -11.70 -11.43 -12.90
C SER A 369 -11.09 -12.75 -13.35
N SER A 370 -10.88 -13.72 -12.47
CA SER A 370 -10.07 -14.92 -12.67
C SER A 370 -10.36 -15.72 -13.96
N LEU A 371 -11.62 -15.89 -14.39
CA LEU A 371 -11.95 -16.69 -15.58
C LEU A 371 -11.58 -16.01 -16.91
N ASN A 372 -11.68 -14.68 -16.99
CA ASN A 372 -11.28 -13.94 -18.20
C ASN A 372 -9.76 -14.00 -18.40
N VAL A 373 -9.02 -13.97 -17.30
CA VAL A 373 -7.57 -14.07 -17.30
C VAL A 373 -7.10 -15.40 -17.89
N LEU A 374 -7.72 -16.51 -17.50
CA LEU A 374 -7.40 -17.85 -18.04
C LEU A 374 -7.76 -18.03 -19.52
N LYS A 375 -8.68 -17.22 -20.04
CA LYS A 375 -9.00 -17.20 -21.48
C LYS A 375 -7.97 -16.47 -22.30
N ASP A 376 -7.40 -15.41 -21.72
CA ASP A 376 -6.59 -14.43 -22.46
C ASP A 376 -5.08 -14.69 -22.32
N TYR A 377 -4.64 -15.53 -21.36
CA TYR A 377 -3.24 -15.80 -21.06
C TYR A 377 -2.93 -17.29 -20.88
N ASP A 378 -1.77 -17.70 -21.39
CA ASP A 378 -1.27 -19.08 -21.27
C ASP A 378 -0.45 -19.25 -20.00
N PHE A 379 -1.05 -19.81 -18.95
CA PHE A 379 -0.36 -20.18 -17.72
C PHE A 379 -0.07 -21.67 -17.69
N ASP A 380 1.09 -22.06 -17.13
CA ASP A 380 1.48 -23.44 -16.93
C ASP A 380 0.87 -24.03 -15.66
N VAL A 381 0.73 -23.20 -14.63
CA VAL A 381 0.23 -23.57 -13.30
C VAL A 381 -0.66 -22.48 -12.74
N ILE A 382 -1.68 -22.89 -11.98
CA ILE A 382 -2.54 -22.02 -11.16
C ILE A 382 -2.34 -22.36 -9.68
N LYS A 383 -1.99 -21.38 -8.85
CA LYS A 383 -1.95 -21.49 -7.38
C LYS A 383 -3.30 -21.04 -6.82
N ILE A 384 -4.03 -21.96 -6.19
CA ILE A 384 -5.33 -21.70 -5.59
C ILE A 384 -5.09 -21.08 -4.22
N ASP A 385 -5.61 -19.87 -4.02
CA ASP A 385 -5.40 -19.05 -2.82
C ASP A 385 -5.74 -19.82 -1.53
N MET A 386 -4.89 -19.62 -0.53
CA MET A 386 -4.99 -20.27 0.78
C MET A 386 -6.33 -20.01 1.51
N GLN A 387 -7.07 -18.95 1.18
CA GLN A 387 -8.38 -18.67 1.78
C GLN A 387 -9.38 -19.81 1.57
N PHE A 388 -9.32 -20.53 0.44
CA PHE A 388 -10.17 -21.67 0.17
C PHE A 388 -9.85 -22.89 1.03
N MET A 389 -8.60 -23.01 1.48
CA MET A 389 -8.17 -24.09 2.36
C MET A 389 -8.35 -23.72 3.84
N SER A 390 -8.25 -22.45 4.21
CA SER A 390 -8.42 -21.99 5.59
C SER A 390 -9.85 -22.17 6.11
N THR A 391 -10.86 -21.89 5.29
CA THR A 391 -12.29 -22.07 5.65
C THR A 391 -12.73 -23.52 5.54
N PHE A 392 -12.24 -24.26 4.57
CA PHE A 392 -12.41 -25.68 4.24
C PHE A 392 -13.81 -26.25 4.46
N ASP A 393 -14.85 -25.44 4.29
CA ASP A 393 -16.25 -25.85 4.32
C ASP A 393 -16.67 -26.53 2.99
N GLU A 394 -17.95 -26.98 2.90
CA GLU A 394 -18.44 -27.68 1.71
C GLU A 394 -18.46 -26.79 0.46
N ARG A 395 -18.66 -25.48 0.64
CA ARG A 395 -18.66 -24.52 -0.45
C ARG A 395 -17.23 -24.30 -0.99
N SER A 396 -16.26 -24.10 -0.11
CA SER A 396 -14.84 -23.99 -0.47
C SER A 396 -14.33 -25.25 -1.16
N ARG A 397 -14.66 -26.43 -0.63
CA ARG A 397 -14.32 -27.72 -1.28
C ARG A 397 -14.92 -27.85 -2.68
N SER A 398 -16.18 -27.43 -2.90
CA SER A 398 -16.80 -27.42 -4.22
C SER A 398 -16.12 -26.50 -5.19
N ILE A 399 -15.72 -25.30 -4.76
CA ILE A 399 -14.98 -24.34 -5.57
C ILE A 399 -13.61 -24.91 -5.97
N VAL A 400 -12.81 -25.38 -5.02
CA VAL A 400 -11.48 -25.98 -5.29
C VAL A 400 -11.59 -27.14 -6.28
N ARG A 401 -12.58 -28.02 -6.11
CA ARG A 401 -12.84 -29.11 -7.08
C ARG A 401 -13.10 -28.57 -8.48
N SER A 402 -14.00 -27.59 -8.62
CA SER A 402 -14.35 -27.01 -9.91
C SER A 402 -13.15 -26.31 -10.58
N VAL A 403 -12.30 -25.62 -9.80
CA VAL A 403 -11.05 -25.02 -10.30
C VAL A 403 -10.09 -26.09 -10.81
N CYS A 404 -9.88 -27.18 -10.06
CA CYS A 404 -9.01 -28.28 -10.51
C CYS A 404 -9.56 -29.00 -11.78
N GLU A 405 -10.88 -29.18 -11.89
CA GLU A 405 -11.51 -29.76 -13.07
C GLU A 405 -11.36 -28.85 -14.29
N MET A 406 -11.57 -27.55 -14.13
CA MET A 406 -11.40 -26.53 -15.16
C MET A 406 -9.95 -26.48 -15.62
N ALA A 407 -8.99 -26.30 -14.71
CA ALA A 407 -7.56 -26.25 -15.02
C ALA A 407 -7.11 -27.50 -15.80
N ARG A 408 -7.54 -28.69 -15.37
CA ARG A 408 -7.25 -29.94 -16.06
C ARG A 408 -7.80 -29.96 -17.50
N SER A 409 -9.00 -29.43 -17.73
CA SER A 409 -9.61 -29.35 -19.07
C SER A 409 -8.85 -28.40 -20.02
N LEU A 410 -8.14 -27.42 -19.44
CA LEU A 410 -7.28 -26.47 -20.15
C LEU A 410 -5.82 -26.96 -20.30
N GLY A 411 -5.47 -28.09 -19.68
CA GLY A 411 -4.09 -28.59 -19.67
C GLY A 411 -3.18 -27.86 -18.66
N ILE A 412 -3.76 -27.11 -17.71
CA ILE A 412 -3.05 -26.31 -16.69
C ILE A 412 -2.92 -27.14 -15.43
N ARG A 413 -1.75 -27.15 -14.80
CA ARG A 413 -1.51 -27.79 -13.49
C ARG A 413 -2.03 -26.90 -12.37
N THR A 414 -2.28 -27.48 -11.18
CA THR A 414 -2.80 -26.75 -10.03
C THR A 414 -1.93 -26.96 -8.80
N VAL A 415 -1.72 -25.89 -8.01
CA VAL A 415 -1.19 -25.93 -6.64
C VAL A 415 -2.30 -25.50 -5.70
N ALA A 416 -2.60 -26.26 -4.65
CA ALA A 416 -3.45 -25.80 -3.56
C ALA A 416 -2.57 -25.29 -2.43
N GLU A 417 -2.75 -24.01 -2.08
CA GLU A 417 -2.01 -23.37 -1.01
C GLU A 417 -2.69 -23.48 0.36
N GLY A 418 -1.96 -23.25 1.44
CA GLY A 418 -2.49 -23.25 2.79
C GLY A 418 -2.93 -24.63 3.30
N VAL A 419 -2.34 -25.71 2.78
CA VAL A 419 -2.62 -27.07 3.25
C VAL A 419 -1.99 -27.30 4.62
N GLU A 420 -2.82 -27.49 5.65
CA GLU A 420 -2.36 -27.63 7.04
C GLU A 420 -2.68 -29.01 7.64
N THR A 421 -3.65 -29.75 7.07
CA THR A 421 -4.14 -31.03 7.63
C THR A 421 -4.10 -32.15 6.62
N GLU A 422 -3.98 -33.38 7.12
CA GLU A 422 -4.08 -34.61 6.30
C GLU A 422 -5.48 -34.78 5.65
N GLU A 423 -6.53 -34.23 6.27
CA GLU A 423 -7.88 -34.25 5.67
C GLU A 423 -7.93 -33.42 4.40
N GLN A 424 -7.33 -32.20 4.44
CA GLN A 424 -7.20 -31.31 3.27
C GLN A 424 -6.38 -32.00 2.17
N PHE A 425 -5.25 -32.60 2.52
CA PHE A 425 -4.41 -33.33 1.55
C PHE A 425 -5.15 -34.50 0.91
N ALA A 426 -5.81 -35.35 1.69
CA ALA A 426 -6.60 -36.48 1.18
C ALA A 426 -7.77 -36.00 0.28
N PHE A 427 -8.33 -34.82 0.53
CA PHE A 427 -9.33 -34.23 -0.36
C PHE A 427 -8.70 -33.84 -1.70
N LEU A 428 -7.54 -33.20 -1.72
CA LEU A 428 -6.82 -32.81 -2.94
C LEU A 428 -6.44 -34.03 -3.79
N GLU A 429 -6.04 -35.13 -3.16
CA GLU A 429 -5.77 -36.40 -3.83
C GLU A 429 -7.02 -36.93 -4.56
N ARG A 430 -8.18 -36.93 -3.88
CA ARG A 430 -9.46 -37.41 -4.46
C ARG A 430 -9.93 -36.60 -5.66
N ILE A 431 -9.70 -35.26 -5.65
CA ILE A 431 -10.11 -34.40 -6.76
C ILE A 431 -9.07 -34.32 -7.86
N GLY A 432 -7.87 -34.89 -7.65
CA GLY A 432 -6.76 -34.88 -8.60
C GLY A 432 -6.13 -33.53 -8.78
N CYS A 433 -5.95 -32.77 -7.70
CA CYS A 433 -5.07 -31.60 -7.67
C CYS A 433 -3.64 -32.05 -7.95
N THR A 434 -2.85 -31.24 -8.68
CA THR A 434 -1.49 -31.67 -9.08
C THR A 434 -0.51 -31.54 -7.94
N TYR A 435 -0.48 -30.37 -7.28
CA TYR A 435 0.46 -30.03 -6.22
C TYR A 435 -0.26 -29.49 -4.99
N ALA A 436 0.41 -29.53 -3.85
CA ALA A 436 -0.02 -29.00 -2.58
C ALA A 436 1.14 -28.27 -1.88
N GLN A 437 0.85 -27.13 -1.27
CA GLN A 437 1.78 -26.32 -0.49
C GLN A 437 1.13 -25.91 0.82
N GLY A 438 1.88 -25.94 1.92
CA GLY A 438 1.37 -25.49 3.21
C GLY A 438 2.16 -26.00 4.41
N PHE A 439 1.67 -25.61 5.59
CA PHE A 439 2.35 -25.92 6.85
C PHE A 439 2.27 -27.40 7.26
N LEU A 440 1.41 -28.16 6.62
CA LEU A 440 1.42 -29.63 6.74
C LEU A 440 2.81 -30.20 6.42
N PHE A 441 3.48 -29.66 5.42
CA PHE A 441 4.82 -30.09 5.00
C PHE A 441 5.91 -29.26 5.69
N SER A 442 5.95 -27.97 5.42
CA SER A 442 6.88 -27.03 6.02
C SER A 442 6.44 -25.58 5.93
N LYS A 443 6.81 -24.78 6.93
CA LYS A 443 6.95 -23.33 6.77
C LYS A 443 8.14 -23.04 5.86
N PRO A 444 8.24 -21.83 5.26
CA PRO A 444 9.45 -21.41 4.58
C PRO A 444 10.67 -21.48 5.48
N LEU A 445 11.76 -22.10 5.04
CA LEU A 445 12.99 -22.31 5.79
C LEU A 445 14.23 -22.06 4.90
N PRO A 446 15.40 -21.73 5.50
CA PRO A 446 16.65 -21.71 4.76
C PRO A 446 16.96 -23.07 4.08
N ALA A 447 17.74 -23.06 2.99
CA ALA A 447 17.99 -24.24 2.16
C ALA A 447 18.36 -25.51 2.94
N ASP A 448 19.32 -25.42 3.88
CA ASP A 448 19.78 -26.58 4.63
C ASP A 448 18.71 -27.18 5.57
N GLU A 449 17.92 -26.28 6.17
CA GLU A 449 16.87 -26.70 7.10
C GLU A 449 15.70 -27.35 6.36
N VAL A 450 15.25 -26.77 5.24
CA VAL A 450 14.15 -27.33 4.46
C VAL A 450 14.53 -28.66 3.83
N LEU A 451 15.73 -28.78 3.27
CA LEU A 451 16.21 -30.01 2.66
C LEU A 451 16.34 -31.16 3.68
N LYS A 452 16.79 -30.86 4.90
CA LYS A 452 16.81 -31.84 5.99
C LYS A 452 15.40 -32.25 6.41
N LYS A 453 14.48 -31.30 6.55
CA LYS A 453 13.09 -31.56 6.94
C LYS A 453 12.38 -32.42 5.90
N MET A 454 12.67 -32.19 4.61
CA MET A 454 12.01 -32.88 3.50
C MET A 454 12.66 -34.21 3.09
N GLU A 455 13.64 -34.75 3.86
CA GLU A 455 14.28 -36.04 3.57
C GLU A 455 13.28 -37.21 3.46
N GLY A 456 12.18 -37.16 4.22
CA GLY A 456 11.11 -38.14 4.16
C GLY A 456 10.16 -38.02 2.95
N TYR A 457 10.25 -36.95 2.19
CA TYR A 457 9.39 -36.62 1.02
C TYR A 457 10.17 -36.68 -0.31
N ARG A 458 11.31 -37.37 -0.36
CA ARG A 458 12.14 -37.52 -1.55
C ARG A 458 11.82 -38.75 -2.39
#